data_6194aefd24aee09bb6f472862d2b2969
#
_entry.id   6194aefd24aee09bb6f472862d2b2969
#
_cell.length_a   1.000
_cell.length_b   1.000
_cell.length_c   1.000
_cell.angle_alpha   90.00
_cell.angle_beta   90.00
_cell.angle_gamma   90.00
#
_symmetry.space_group_name_H-M   'P 1'
#
loop_
_entity.id
_entity.type
_entity.pdbx_description
1 polymer ?
#
loop_
_entity_poly.entity_id
_entity_poly.type
_entity_poly.pdbx_seq_one_letter_code
_entity_poly.pdbx_strand_id
1 'polypeptide(L)'
;MRASSLPPPYWAEACRDLSGCDRILAALIQSHDGHLQCRGHAFETLTRSIVGQQISVSAAQSVWDRLRARTGRVTAARVAALTERELRHCGLSRNKARYLRELADGFVAGAIRPRRWRNMTDDDIVAELTGCSGIGQWTAEMFLIFHLLRPNVLPAADLGLRKGVERHYGAAYAQSEGIRHLRDRWRPWCTVATWYLWRSLDPKPVSY
;
A
#
# COMPACT_ATOMS: atom_id res chain seq x y z
N MET A 1 -10.10 14.88 3.82
CA MET A 1 -11.20 14.17 3.14
C MET A 1 -11.53 12.97 3.99
N ARG A 2 -12.81 12.67 4.23
CA ARG A 2 -13.23 11.38 4.80
C ARG A 2 -12.89 10.28 3.78
N ALA A 3 -12.47 9.09 4.25
CA ALA A 3 -12.32 7.94 3.38
C ALA A 3 -13.61 7.77 2.57
N SER A 4 -13.51 7.58 1.26
CA SER A 4 -14.68 7.25 0.44
C SER A 4 -15.22 5.91 0.94
N SER A 5 -16.48 5.90 1.37
CA SER A 5 -17.16 4.64 1.74
C SER A 5 -17.55 3.82 0.51
N LEU A 6 -17.41 4.38 -0.68
CA LEU A 6 -17.73 3.74 -1.94
C LEU A 6 -16.53 2.96 -2.49
N PRO A 7 -16.79 1.82 -3.16
CA PRO A 7 -15.76 1.05 -3.84
C PRO A 7 -15.09 1.86 -4.96
N PRO A 8 -13.86 1.51 -5.35
CA PRO A 8 -13.26 2.04 -6.57
C PRO A 8 -14.19 1.84 -7.78
N PRO A 9 -14.29 2.80 -8.73
CA PRO A 9 -15.24 2.71 -9.84
C PRO A 9 -15.16 1.41 -10.65
N TYR A 10 -13.98 0.84 -10.76
CA TYR A 10 -13.72 -0.40 -11.50
C TYR A 10 -14.05 -1.68 -10.70
N TRP A 11 -14.37 -1.59 -9.39
CA TRP A 11 -14.43 -2.77 -8.50
C TRP A 11 -15.46 -3.81 -8.93
N ALA A 12 -16.67 -3.36 -9.27
CA ALA A 12 -17.73 -4.26 -9.69
C ALA A 12 -17.44 -4.96 -11.02
N GLU A 13 -16.82 -4.25 -11.96
CA GLU A 13 -16.37 -4.81 -13.24
C GLU A 13 -15.27 -5.85 -13.00
N ALA A 14 -14.26 -5.51 -12.23
CA ALA A 14 -13.18 -6.41 -11.86
C ALA A 14 -13.68 -7.71 -11.22
N CYS A 15 -14.65 -7.62 -10.31
CA CYS A 15 -15.25 -8.80 -9.69
C CYS A 15 -15.97 -9.70 -10.70
N ARG A 16 -16.71 -9.13 -11.66
CA ARG A 16 -17.36 -9.90 -12.75
C ARG A 16 -16.35 -10.61 -13.62
N ASP A 17 -15.34 -9.88 -14.11
CA ASP A 17 -14.32 -10.40 -15.02
C ASP A 17 -13.50 -11.52 -14.37
N LEU A 18 -13.03 -11.28 -13.14
CA LEU A 18 -12.29 -12.27 -12.36
C LEU A 18 -13.12 -13.51 -12.06
N SER A 19 -14.40 -13.36 -11.75
CA SER A 19 -15.31 -14.50 -11.55
C SER A 19 -15.53 -15.30 -12.82
N GLY A 20 -15.49 -14.66 -13.98
CA GLY A 20 -15.63 -15.32 -15.29
C GLY A 20 -14.40 -16.11 -15.73
N CYS A 21 -13.19 -15.66 -15.34
CA CYS A 21 -11.93 -16.26 -15.80
C CYS A 21 -11.24 -17.16 -14.76
N ASP A 22 -11.66 -17.11 -13.47
CA ASP A 22 -10.98 -17.83 -12.41
C ASP A 22 -11.98 -18.34 -11.35
N ARG A 23 -12.20 -19.67 -11.29
CA ARG A 23 -13.15 -20.32 -10.38
C ARG A 23 -12.82 -20.12 -8.91
N ILE A 24 -11.53 -20.00 -8.58
CA ILE A 24 -11.08 -19.78 -7.20
C ILE A 24 -11.45 -18.36 -6.78
N LEU A 25 -11.15 -17.37 -7.61
CA LEU A 25 -11.55 -15.99 -7.33
C LEU A 25 -13.06 -15.82 -7.33
N ALA A 26 -13.81 -16.53 -8.18
CA ALA A 26 -15.28 -16.52 -8.15
C ALA A 26 -15.81 -16.94 -6.76
N ALA A 27 -15.27 -18.03 -6.19
CA ALA A 27 -15.65 -18.51 -4.87
C ALA A 27 -15.24 -17.51 -3.76
N LEU A 28 -14.05 -16.91 -3.84
CA LEU A 28 -13.59 -15.92 -2.87
C LEU A 28 -14.41 -14.63 -2.93
N ILE A 29 -14.78 -14.16 -4.11
CA ILE A 29 -15.62 -12.97 -4.30
C ILE A 29 -17.02 -13.19 -3.71
N GLN A 30 -17.59 -14.38 -3.86
CA GLN A 30 -18.88 -14.72 -3.28
C GLN A 30 -18.85 -14.84 -1.76
N SER A 31 -17.72 -15.25 -1.18
CA SER A 31 -17.60 -15.53 0.26
C SER A 31 -17.09 -14.37 1.10
N HIS A 32 -16.60 -13.29 0.48
CA HIS A 32 -16.01 -12.17 1.20
C HIS A 32 -16.57 -10.82 0.73
N ASP A 33 -17.26 -10.16 1.63
CA ASP A 33 -17.74 -8.79 1.41
C ASP A 33 -16.62 -7.76 1.61
N GLY A 34 -16.83 -6.58 1.01
CA GLY A 34 -15.99 -5.42 1.16
C GLY A 34 -15.23 -5.04 -0.11
N HIS A 35 -14.42 -4.02 0.00
CA HIS A 35 -13.66 -3.47 -1.11
C HIS A 35 -12.48 -2.65 -0.59
N LEU A 36 -11.58 -2.34 -1.49
CA LEU A 36 -10.42 -1.48 -1.23
C LEU A 36 -10.88 -0.05 -0.95
N GLN A 37 -10.28 0.59 0.06
CA GLN A 37 -10.59 1.97 0.46
C GLN A 37 -9.32 2.81 0.47
N CYS A 38 -9.39 4.00 -0.11
CA CYS A 38 -8.34 5.00 0.03
C CYS A 38 -8.43 5.70 1.38
N ARG A 39 -7.33 5.83 2.09
CA ARG A 39 -7.26 6.54 3.37
C ARG A 39 -6.16 7.59 3.36
N GLY A 40 -6.50 8.77 3.89
CA GLY A 40 -5.54 9.83 4.14
C GLY A 40 -5.01 10.56 2.90
N HIS A 41 -3.95 11.31 3.11
CA HIS A 41 -3.20 12.04 2.07
C HIS A 41 -1.91 11.29 1.73
N ALA A 42 -1.39 11.50 0.53
CA ALA A 42 -0.19 10.81 0.03
C ALA A 42 0.98 10.83 1.01
N PHE A 43 1.35 12.02 1.49
CA PHE A 43 2.44 12.15 2.47
C PHE A 43 2.16 11.39 3.77
N GLU A 44 0.94 11.47 4.28
CA GLU A 44 0.53 10.77 5.51
C GLU A 44 0.63 9.25 5.33
N THR A 45 0.16 8.74 4.20
CA THR A 45 0.21 7.29 3.89
C THR A 45 1.66 6.79 3.81
N LEU A 46 2.53 7.49 3.08
CA LEU A 46 3.95 7.13 2.99
C LEU A 46 4.65 7.25 4.36
N THR A 47 4.33 8.28 5.14
CA THR A 47 4.85 8.44 6.51
C THR A 47 4.44 7.25 7.39
N ARG A 48 3.18 6.83 7.36
CA ARG A 48 2.70 5.66 8.11
C ARG A 48 3.43 4.39 7.69
N SER A 49 3.66 4.19 6.41
CA SER A 49 4.42 3.04 5.91
C SER A 49 5.83 3.00 6.48
N ILE A 50 6.57 4.14 6.45
CA ILE A 50 7.92 4.22 7.03
C ILE A 50 7.90 3.99 8.54
N VAL A 51 6.95 4.59 9.26
CA VAL A 51 6.81 4.42 10.71
C VAL A 51 6.60 2.94 11.07
N GLY A 52 5.74 2.25 10.33
CA GLY A 52 5.34 0.85 10.60
C GLY A 52 6.37 -0.22 10.26
N GLN A 53 7.42 0.11 9.48
CA GLN A 53 8.43 -0.88 9.07
C GLN A 53 9.10 -1.56 10.26
N GLN A 54 9.18 -2.90 10.24
CA GLN A 54 9.95 -3.72 11.19
C GLN A 54 9.56 -3.54 12.67
N ILE A 55 8.35 -3.10 12.97
CA ILE A 55 7.83 -3.00 14.35
C ILE A 55 6.39 -3.53 14.39
N SER A 56 5.89 -3.83 15.59
CA SER A 56 4.50 -4.25 15.77
C SER A 56 3.51 -3.13 15.47
N VAL A 57 2.27 -3.51 15.15
CA VAL A 57 1.17 -2.56 14.88
C VAL A 57 0.96 -1.61 16.08
N SER A 58 1.01 -2.13 17.31
CA SER A 58 0.86 -1.34 18.53
C SER A 58 2.00 -0.34 18.73
N ALA A 59 3.25 -0.76 18.46
CA ALA A 59 4.40 0.14 18.50
C ALA A 59 4.33 1.23 17.42
N ALA A 60 3.94 0.87 16.20
CA ALA A 60 3.73 1.82 15.11
C ALA A 60 2.65 2.85 15.46
N GLN A 61 1.54 2.42 16.06
CA GLN A 61 0.48 3.32 16.51
C GLN A 61 0.99 4.28 17.60
N SER A 62 1.76 3.80 18.57
CA SER A 62 2.34 4.64 19.62
C SER A 62 3.30 5.70 19.07
N VAL A 63 4.13 5.35 18.08
CA VAL A 63 5.01 6.31 17.40
C VAL A 63 4.18 7.34 16.63
N TRP A 64 3.16 6.86 15.90
CA TRP A 64 2.26 7.70 15.15
C TRP A 64 1.53 8.73 16.01
N ASP A 65 1.03 8.33 17.19
CA ASP A 65 0.32 9.21 18.10
C ASP A 65 1.24 10.29 18.67
N ARG A 66 2.50 9.95 19.02
CA ARG A 66 3.50 10.94 19.42
C ARG A 66 3.85 11.92 18.29
N LEU A 67 3.99 11.44 17.07
CA LEU A 67 4.23 12.29 15.90
C LEU A 67 3.06 13.24 15.66
N ARG A 68 1.81 12.75 15.77
CA ARG A 68 0.60 13.57 15.68
C ARG A 68 0.51 14.59 16.81
N ALA A 69 0.80 14.22 18.04
CA ALA A 69 0.82 15.15 19.17
C ALA A 69 1.82 16.29 18.93
N ARG A 70 2.98 15.98 18.34
CA ARG A 70 4.03 16.98 18.04
C ARG A 70 3.67 17.90 16.87
N THR A 71 3.01 17.36 15.83
CA THR A 71 2.71 18.09 14.60
C THR A 71 1.27 18.59 14.49
N GLY A 72 0.34 18.12 15.31
CA GLY A 72 -1.11 18.29 15.15
C GLY A 72 -1.64 17.49 13.95
N ARG A 73 -1.28 17.89 12.73
CA ARG A 73 -1.55 17.13 11.49
C ARG A 73 -0.22 16.74 10.86
N VAL A 74 -0.08 15.48 10.47
CA VAL A 74 1.13 14.98 9.81
C VAL A 74 1.14 15.44 8.35
N THR A 75 1.76 16.58 8.09
CA THR A 75 1.95 17.14 6.74
C THR A 75 3.43 17.31 6.45
N ALA A 76 3.80 17.33 5.17
CA ALA A 76 5.20 17.48 4.75
C ALA A 76 5.84 18.74 5.38
N ALA A 77 5.18 19.89 5.29
CA ALA A 77 5.70 21.14 5.85
C ALA A 77 5.95 21.07 7.37
N ARG A 78 5.05 20.41 8.13
CA ARG A 78 5.19 20.28 9.57
C ARG A 78 6.27 19.28 9.98
N VAL A 79 6.44 18.21 9.21
CA VAL A 79 7.51 17.23 9.44
C VAL A 79 8.87 17.80 9.04
N ALA A 80 8.96 18.52 7.92
CA ALA A 80 10.18 19.23 7.49
C ALA A 80 10.65 20.28 8.50
N ALA A 81 9.74 20.88 9.26
CA ALA A 81 10.06 21.84 10.31
C ALA A 81 10.66 21.18 11.58
N LEU A 82 10.59 19.86 11.72
CA LEU A 82 11.16 19.14 12.86
C LEU A 82 12.60 18.74 12.59
N THR A 83 13.44 18.80 13.60
CA THR A 83 14.78 18.22 13.57
C THR A 83 14.73 16.69 13.64
N GLU A 84 15.78 16.01 13.19
CA GLU A 84 15.91 14.56 13.38
C GLU A 84 15.83 14.16 14.87
N ARG A 85 16.37 14.99 15.77
CA ARG A 85 16.30 14.78 17.22
C ARG A 85 14.85 14.76 17.71
N GLU A 86 14.03 15.71 17.27
CA GLU A 86 12.60 15.77 17.62
C GLU A 86 11.82 14.58 17.06
N LEU A 87 12.08 14.18 15.83
CA LEU A 87 11.50 12.96 15.24
C LEU A 87 11.89 11.71 16.03
N ARG A 88 13.15 11.61 16.47
CA ARG A 88 13.59 10.49 17.32
C ARG A 88 12.89 10.48 18.68
N HIS A 89 12.61 11.63 19.27
CA HIS A 89 11.82 11.71 20.52
C HIS A 89 10.38 11.21 20.33
N CYS A 90 9.86 11.20 19.10
CA CYS A 90 8.60 10.52 18.80
C CYS A 90 8.72 8.98 18.77
N GLY A 91 9.92 8.42 18.95
CA GLY A 91 10.18 6.98 18.95
C GLY A 91 10.64 6.43 17.59
N LEU A 92 11.03 7.29 16.66
CA LEU A 92 11.62 6.87 15.38
C LEU A 92 13.09 6.47 15.56
N SER A 93 13.52 5.42 14.86
CA SER A 93 14.95 5.11 14.75
C SER A 93 15.68 6.24 13.98
N ARG A 94 17.01 6.30 14.09
CA ARG A 94 17.84 7.29 13.37
C ARG A 94 17.54 7.29 11.88
N ASN A 95 17.50 6.10 11.27
CA ASN A 95 17.25 5.98 9.83
C ASN A 95 15.83 6.43 9.46
N LYS A 96 14.81 6.02 10.20
CA LYS A 96 13.43 6.45 9.95
C LYS A 96 13.25 7.96 10.11
N ALA A 97 13.89 8.58 11.09
CA ALA A 97 13.85 10.03 11.26
C ALA A 97 14.46 10.76 10.04
N ARG A 98 15.60 10.28 9.55
CA ARG A 98 16.22 10.79 8.31
C ARG A 98 15.31 10.59 7.10
N TYR A 99 14.77 9.37 6.88
CA TYR A 99 13.88 9.07 5.75
C TYR A 99 12.64 9.97 5.74
N LEU A 100 12.05 10.20 6.90
CA LEU A 100 10.88 11.09 7.01
C LEU A 100 11.22 12.55 6.70
N ARG A 101 12.41 13.00 7.10
CA ARG A 101 12.90 14.33 6.75
C ARG A 101 13.10 14.46 5.23
N GLU A 102 13.84 13.54 4.62
CA GLU A 102 14.11 13.54 3.18
C GLU A 102 12.79 13.47 2.39
N LEU A 103 11.85 12.63 2.80
CA LEU A 103 10.53 12.56 2.19
C LEU A 103 9.78 13.90 2.32
N ALA A 104 9.77 14.50 3.50
CA ALA A 104 9.10 15.77 3.75
C ALA A 104 9.70 16.91 2.93
N ASP A 105 11.03 16.98 2.87
CA ASP A 105 11.76 17.97 2.06
C ASP A 105 11.44 17.80 0.57
N GLY A 106 11.39 16.57 0.06
CA GLY A 106 11.01 16.25 -1.32
C GLY A 106 9.60 16.74 -1.68
N PHE A 107 8.62 16.58 -0.77
CA PHE A 107 7.27 17.12 -0.96
C PHE A 107 7.23 18.64 -0.90
N VAL A 108 7.95 19.27 0.02
CA VAL A 108 7.98 20.73 0.19
C VAL A 108 8.69 21.40 -0.99
N ALA A 109 9.80 20.85 -1.44
CA ALA A 109 10.53 21.32 -2.62
C ALA A 109 9.78 21.08 -3.95
N GLY A 110 8.71 20.30 -3.94
CA GLY A 110 7.97 19.93 -5.13
C GLY A 110 8.72 18.97 -6.07
N ALA A 111 9.72 18.25 -5.55
CA ALA A 111 10.33 17.12 -6.25
C ALA A 111 9.33 15.96 -6.36
N ILE A 112 8.59 15.67 -5.28
CA ILE A 112 7.50 14.71 -5.25
C ILE A 112 6.18 15.46 -5.42
N ARG A 113 5.47 15.16 -6.51
CA ARG A 113 4.24 15.90 -6.90
C ARG A 113 3.05 14.95 -7.08
N PRO A 114 2.27 14.65 -6.04
CA PRO A 114 1.15 13.70 -6.11
C PRO A 114 0.15 13.95 -7.24
N ARG A 115 -0.04 15.22 -7.63
CA ARG A 115 -0.95 15.56 -8.74
C ARG A 115 -0.51 14.98 -10.09
N ARG A 116 0.80 14.72 -10.29
CA ARG A 116 1.34 14.14 -11.52
C ARG A 116 1.05 12.64 -11.63
N TRP A 117 0.95 11.93 -10.51
CA TRP A 117 0.77 10.48 -10.48
C TRP A 117 -0.50 10.01 -11.22
N ARG A 118 -1.49 10.89 -11.33
CA ARG A 118 -2.70 10.58 -12.12
C ARG A 118 -2.40 10.24 -13.58
N ASN A 119 -1.38 10.87 -14.15
CA ASN A 119 -0.99 10.74 -15.55
C ASN A 119 0.31 9.93 -15.75
N MET A 120 0.86 9.33 -14.68
CA MET A 120 2.06 8.50 -14.73
C MET A 120 1.67 7.03 -14.77
N THR A 121 2.52 6.21 -15.38
CA THR A 121 2.41 4.75 -15.30
C THR A 121 2.72 4.27 -13.87
N ASP A 122 2.29 3.05 -13.54
CA ASP A 122 2.59 2.46 -12.23
C ASP A 122 4.11 2.27 -12.04
N ASP A 123 4.83 1.89 -13.10
CA ASP A 123 6.28 1.70 -13.09
C ASP A 123 7.02 3.03 -12.85
N ASP A 124 6.57 4.14 -13.47
CA ASP A 124 7.16 5.46 -13.23
C ASP A 124 6.94 5.93 -11.78
N ILE A 125 5.76 5.66 -11.22
CA ILE A 125 5.46 6.00 -9.82
C ILE A 125 6.32 5.16 -8.87
N VAL A 126 6.47 3.87 -9.14
CA VAL A 126 7.35 2.98 -8.37
C VAL A 126 8.79 3.49 -8.44
N ALA A 127 9.29 3.84 -9.62
CA ALA A 127 10.64 4.39 -9.79
C ALA A 127 10.83 5.70 -9.00
N GLU A 128 9.86 6.63 -9.07
CA GLU A 128 9.91 7.88 -8.30
C GLU A 128 9.92 7.61 -6.80
N LEU A 129 9.05 6.73 -6.30
CA LEU A 129 8.94 6.44 -4.88
C LEU A 129 10.13 5.65 -4.34
N THR A 130 10.67 4.70 -5.08
CA THR A 130 11.84 3.91 -4.67
C THR A 130 13.14 4.72 -4.71
N GLY A 131 13.16 5.85 -5.40
CA GLY A 131 14.21 6.86 -5.28
C GLY A 131 14.23 7.57 -3.93
N CYS A 132 13.17 7.47 -3.13
CA CYS A 132 13.12 8.03 -1.79
C CYS A 132 13.69 7.06 -0.76
N SER A 133 14.62 7.54 0.08
CA SER A 133 15.20 6.72 1.15
C SER A 133 14.13 6.10 2.05
N GLY A 134 14.23 4.80 2.28
CA GLY A 134 13.30 4.05 3.13
C GLY A 134 12.01 3.59 2.44
N ILE A 135 11.83 3.87 1.16
CA ILE A 135 10.73 3.34 0.37
C ILE A 135 11.26 2.29 -0.61
N GLY A 136 10.98 1.02 -0.34
CA GLY A 136 11.31 -0.08 -1.25
C GLY A 136 10.16 -0.40 -2.19
N GLN A 137 10.41 -1.31 -3.15
CA GLN A 137 9.45 -1.81 -4.14
C GLN A 137 8.10 -2.17 -3.51
N TRP A 138 8.11 -3.02 -2.49
CA TRP A 138 6.89 -3.45 -1.80
C TRP A 138 6.10 -2.27 -1.19
N THR A 139 6.78 -1.29 -0.59
CA THR A 139 6.13 -0.11 -0.02
C THR A 139 5.48 0.76 -1.11
N ALA A 140 6.16 0.90 -2.25
CA ALA A 140 5.62 1.61 -3.41
C ALA A 140 4.39 0.89 -3.99
N GLU A 141 4.44 -0.44 -4.13
CA GLU A 141 3.29 -1.26 -4.56
C GLU A 141 2.10 -1.14 -3.61
N MET A 142 2.32 -1.18 -2.28
CA MET A 142 1.27 -0.95 -1.28
C MET A 142 0.66 0.45 -1.42
N PHE A 143 1.48 1.45 -1.72
CA PHE A 143 0.99 2.81 -1.97
C PHE A 143 0.12 2.89 -3.24
N LEU A 144 0.50 2.23 -4.33
CA LEU A 144 -0.31 2.12 -5.54
C LEU A 144 -1.67 1.48 -5.25
N ILE A 145 -1.69 0.38 -4.47
CA ILE A 145 -2.89 -0.36 -4.12
C ILE A 145 -3.79 0.46 -3.20
N PHE A 146 -3.29 0.88 -2.02
CA PHE A 146 -4.11 1.41 -0.93
C PHE A 146 -4.33 2.92 -0.98
N HIS A 147 -3.46 3.67 -1.67
CA HIS A 147 -3.61 5.13 -1.77
C HIS A 147 -4.09 5.57 -3.15
N LEU A 148 -3.43 5.09 -4.21
CA LEU A 148 -3.79 5.46 -5.59
C LEU A 148 -4.92 4.60 -6.15
N LEU A 149 -5.27 3.49 -5.50
CA LEU A 149 -6.30 2.54 -5.92
C LEU A 149 -6.06 2.04 -7.37
N ARG A 150 -4.81 1.79 -7.73
CA ARG A 150 -4.47 1.29 -9.06
C ARG A 150 -5.00 -0.14 -9.25
N PRO A 151 -5.68 -0.44 -10.37
CA PRO A 151 -6.40 -1.71 -10.52
C PRO A 151 -5.51 -2.92 -10.80
N ASN A 152 -4.31 -2.71 -11.33
CA ASN A 152 -3.48 -3.78 -11.91
C ASN A 152 -2.11 -3.94 -11.26
N VAL A 153 -2.03 -3.82 -9.93
CA VAL A 153 -0.80 -4.01 -9.16
C VAL A 153 -0.76 -5.42 -8.60
N LEU A 154 0.34 -6.14 -8.88
CA LEU A 154 0.61 -7.47 -8.31
C LEU A 154 1.90 -7.43 -7.49
N PRO A 155 1.83 -7.36 -6.15
CA PRO A 155 3.00 -7.36 -5.29
C PRO A 155 3.56 -8.78 -5.14
N ALA A 156 4.28 -9.26 -6.16
CA ALA A 156 4.71 -10.66 -6.27
C ALA A 156 5.65 -11.11 -5.13
N ALA A 157 6.33 -10.16 -4.47
CA ALA A 157 7.18 -10.43 -3.31
C ALA A 157 6.41 -10.42 -1.98
N ASP A 158 5.12 -10.06 -1.98
CA ASP A 158 4.31 -9.99 -0.77
C ASP A 158 4.03 -11.37 -0.18
N LEU A 159 4.37 -11.55 1.10
CA LEU A 159 4.20 -12.84 1.79
C LEU A 159 2.72 -13.22 1.95
N GLY A 160 1.83 -12.24 2.15
CA GLY A 160 0.39 -12.47 2.26
C GLY A 160 -0.18 -12.97 0.95
N LEU A 161 0.17 -12.31 -0.17
CA LEU A 161 -0.23 -12.78 -1.50
C LEU A 161 0.28 -14.20 -1.77
N ARG A 162 1.57 -14.47 -1.51
CA ARG A 162 2.16 -15.80 -1.74
C ARG A 162 1.47 -16.89 -0.92
N LYS A 163 1.17 -16.64 0.36
CA LYS A 163 0.41 -17.56 1.21
C LYS A 163 -1.01 -17.77 0.70
N GLY A 164 -1.69 -16.72 0.24
CA GLY A 164 -3.01 -16.83 -0.37
C GLY A 164 -2.99 -17.67 -1.64
N VAL A 165 -2.02 -17.44 -2.51
CA VAL A 165 -1.81 -18.24 -3.73
C VAL A 165 -1.49 -19.70 -3.37
N GLU A 166 -0.58 -19.95 -2.45
CA GLU A 166 -0.24 -21.31 -2.01
C GLU A 166 -1.47 -22.05 -1.48
N ARG A 167 -2.26 -21.40 -0.65
CA ARG A 167 -3.47 -21.99 -0.04
C ARG A 167 -4.53 -22.37 -1.06
N HIS A 168 -4.75 -21.56 -2.08
CA HIS A 168 -5.87 -21.71 -3.00
C HIS A 168 -5.49 -22.30 -4.36
N TYR A 169 -4.26 -22.08 -4.84
CA TYR A 169 -3.77 -22.56 -6.14
C TYR A 169 -2.70 -23.65 -6.00
N GLY A 170 -2.15 -23.84 -4.80
CA GLY A 170 -1.07 -24.80 -4.53
C GLY A 170 0.33 -24.19 -4.60
N ALA A 171 1.31 -24.88 -4.01
CA ALA A 171 2.69 -24.41 -3.84
C ALA A 171 3.41 -24.07 -5.16
N ALA A 172 3.11 -24.78 -6.24
CA ALA A 172 3.70 -24.50 -7.55
C ALA A 172 3.36 -23.09 -8.06
N TYR A 173 2.13 -22.63 -7.84
CA TYR A 173 1.69 -21.29 -8.23
C TYR A 173 2.25 -20.18 -7.34
N ALA A 174 2.70 -20.49 -6.11
CA ALA A 174 3.34 -19.52 -5.22
C ALA A 174 4.78 -19.19 -5.61
N GLN A 175 5.36 -19.91 -6.57
CA GLN A 175 6.67 -19.62 -7.16
C GLN A 175 6.57 -18.52 -8.22
N SER A 176 7.71 -17.93 -8.57
CA SER A 176 7.77 -16.76 -9.47
C SER A 176 7.11 -16.98 -10.83
N GLU A 177 7.22 -18.17 -11.40
CA GLU A 177 6.60 -18.53 -12.68
C GLU A 177 5.08 -18.67 -12.54
N GLY A 178 4.61 -19.36 -11.51
CA GLY A 178 3.18 -19.51 -11.21
C GLY A 178 2.51 -18.16 -10.96
N ILE A 179 3.17 -17.28 -10.20
CA ILE A 179 2.66 -15.92 -9.97
C ILE A 179 2.57 -15.11 -11.27
N ARG A 180 3.55 -15.26 -12.19
CA ARG A 180 3.48 -14.63 -13.52
C ARG A 180 2.29 -15.15 -14.34
N HIS A 181 2.07 -16.46 -14.34
CA HIS A 181 0.92 -17.06 -15.02
C HIS A 181 -0.41 -16.55 -14.46
N LEU A 182 -0.54 -16.44 -13.13
CA LEU A 182 -1.72 -15.85 -12.50
C LEU A 182 -1.86 -14.36 -12.84
N ARG A 183 -0.76 -13.59 -12.90
CA ARG A 183 -0.78 -12.19 -13.33
C ARG A 183 -1.42 -12.03 -14.71
N ASP A 184 -1.04 -12.86 -15.68
CA ASP A 184 -1.56 -12.78 -17.04
C ASP A 184 -3.05 -13.09 -17.10
N ARG A 185 -3.53 -14.02 -16.26
CA ARG A 185 -4.94 -14.37 -16.12
C ARG A 185 -5.77 -13.27 -15.44
N TRP A 186 -5.20 -12.57 -14.43
CA TRP A 186 -5.93 -11.59 -13.64
C TRP A 186 -5.89 -10.16 -14.19
N ARG A 187 -5.06 -9.89 -15.18
CA ARG A 187 -5.03 -8.56 -15.83
C ARG A 187 -6.38 -8.25 -16.48
N PRO A 188 -6.82 -6.98 -16.35
CA PRO A 188 -6.16 -5.82 -15.72
C PRO A 188 -6.52 -5.62 -14.24
N TRP A 189 -6.92 -6.63 -13.50
CA TRP A 189 -7.52 -6.58 -12.17
C TRP A 189 -6.66 -7.23 -11.07
N CYS A 190 -5.33 -7.27 -11.22
CA CYS A 190 -4.42 -7.92 -10.28
C CYS A 190 -4.58 -7.42 -8.83
N THR A 191 -4.87 -6.12 -8.63
CA THR A 191 -5.13 -5.54 -7.31
C THR A 191 -6.35 -6.16 -6.63
N VAL A 192 -7.43 -6.38 -7.37
CA VAL A 192 -8.68 -6.96 -6.84
C VAL A 192 -8.47 -8.44 -6.50
N ALA A 193 -7.81 -9.19 -7.38
CA ALA A 193 -7.44 -10.59 -7.11
C ALA A 193 -6.57 -10.71 -5.84
N THR A 194 -5.55 -9.85 -5.72
CA THR A 194 -4.67 -9.79 -4.54
C THR A 194 -5.45 -9.48 -3.27
N TRP A 195 -6.39 -8.54 -3.32
CA TRP A 195 -7.20 -8.14 -2.18
C TRP A 195 -8.06 -9.30 -1.67
N TYR A 196 -8.72 -10.07 -2.55
CA TYR A 196 -9.52 -11.22 -2.15
C TYR A 196 -8.67 -12.36 -1.59
N LEU A 197 -7.46 -12.57 -2.12
CA LEU A 197 -6.52 -13.53 -1.55
C LEU A 197 -6.08 -13.13 -0.13
N TRP A 198 -5.79 -11.86 0.12
CA TRP A 198 -5.52 -11.38 1.49
C TRP A 198 -6.72 -11.56 2.41
N ARG A 199 -7.93 -11.24 1.93
CA ARG A 199 -9.18 -11.41 2.71
C ARG A 199 -9.43 -12.87 3.11
N SER A 200 -9.04 -13.81 2.28
CA SER A 200 -9.18 -15.23 2.59
C SER A 200 -8.25 -15.73 3.71
N LEU A 201 -7.18 -14.98 4.01
CA LEU A 201 -6.25 -15.33 5.07
C LEU A 201 -6.59 -14.65 6.40
N ASP A 202 -7.16 -13.47 6.37
CA ASP A 202 -7.51 -12.68 7.55
C ASP A 202 -8.98 -12.21 7.46
N PRO A 203 -9.84 -12.55 8.43
CA PRO A 203 -11.21 -12.08 8.47
C PRO A 203 -11.34 -10.56 8.68
N LYS A 204 -10.29 -9.88 9.14
CA LYS A 204 -10.27 -8.42 9.24
C LYS A 204 -9.75 -7.79 7.95
N PRO A 205 -10.38 -6.69 7.47
CA PRO A 205 -9.87 -5.99 6.29
C PRO A 205 -8.43 -5.56 6.49
N VAL A 206 -7.55 -5.93 5.55
CA VAL A 206 -6.17 -5.41 5.51
C VAL A 206 -6.26 -3.89 5.36
N SER A 207 -5.73 -3.15 6.32
CA SER A 207 -5.69 -1.69 6.31
C SER A 207 -4.28 -1.22 6.60
N TYR A 208 -3.71 -0.48 5.67
CA TYR A 208 -2.44 0.25 5.82
C TYR A 208 -2.67 1.72 6.07
#